data_09b02e9287620aa16af997ac19df211a
#
_entry.id   09b02e9287620aa16af997ac19df211a
#
_cell.length_a   1.000
_cell.length_b   1.000
_cell.length_c   1.000
_cell.angle_alpha   90.00
_cell.angle_beta   90.00
_cell.angle_gamma   90.00
#
_symmetry.space_group_name_H-M   'P 1'
#
loop_
_entity.id
_entity.type
_entity.pdbx_description
1 polymer ?
#
loop_
_entity_poly.entity_id
_entity_poly.type
_entity_poly.pdbx_seq_one_letter_code
_entity_poly.pdbx_strand_id
1 'polypeptide(L)'
;MISISTMLKGLFLLDPRPYDWIYGAEVRQQIHELVDVYAPLQTRPTVAENPALLGEAEVILSGWGCPQFTEELLAFLPRLRAVFYGAGSIRGIVTEAFWARQIPITTATVANGVPVSEFTIAHIILGLKRYWQHVQRFRETGEWWEHLPVAGAYGSTVGLVSLGTIGQMVAERLKSYEVNVIAYDPFVTQETAAALGVRLCSLEQVFRQADVVSLHTPWLPETEGLITGAHFAAMKEGATFINTARGAVVREAEMIAVLQQRPDLYALLDVTYPEPPAADSPSMRLPNVTISPHIAGALQDECLRNGQSMVEELKRFLNGEPLRYAISRERAARMA
;
A
#
# COMPACT_ATOMS: atom_id res chain seq x y z
N MET A 1 -16.77 -33.28 -32.30
CA MET A 1 -17.50 -32.04 -32.00
C MET A 1 -16.68 -31.27 -30.95
N ILE A 2 -15.99 -30.22 -31.38
CA ILE A 2 -15.27 -29.32 -30.46
C ILE A 2 -16.38 -28.59 -29.71
N SER A 3 -16.49 -28.83 -28.41
CA SER A 3 -17.37 -28.08 -27.53
C SER A 3 -16.93 -26.60 -27.66
N ILE A 4 -17.78 -25.75 -28.18
CA ILE A 4 -17.63 -24.32 -28.08
C ILE A 4 -17.78 -24.01 -26.58
N SER A 5 -16.68 -23.94 -25.86
CA SER A 5 -16.68 -23.45 -24.48
C SER A 5 -17.22 -22.03 -24.56
N THR A 6 -18.44 -21.83 -24.06
CA THR A 6 -19.01 -20.49 -23.94
C THR A 6 -18.10 -19.68 -23.01
N MET A 7 -17.61 -18.53 -23.49
CA MET A 7 -16.78 -17.63 -22.66
C MET A 7 -17.56 -17.28 -21.40
N LEU A 8 -16.84 -17.18 -20.26
CA LEU A 8 -17.45 -16.74 -19.01
C LEU A 8 -17.95 -15.29 -19.14
N LYS A 9 -19.05 -15.01 -18.48
CA LYS A 9 -19.61 -13.64 -18.41
C LYS A 9 -18.80 -12.79 -17.47
N GLY A 10 -18.13 -11.76 -18.01
CA GLY A 10 -17.32 -10.81 -17.29
C GLY A 10 -18.04 -9.48 -17.03
N LEU A 11 -17.71 -8.82 -15.94
CA LEU A 11 -18.24 -7.52 -15.58
C LEU A 11 -17.18 -6.65 -14.93
N PHE A 12 -17.05 -5.39 -15.37
CA PHE A 12 -16.28 -4.38 -14.67
C PHE A 12 -17.14 -3.70 -13.59
N LEU A 13 -16.64 -3.67 -12.34
CA LEU A 13 -17.37 -3.14 -11.19
C LEU A 13 -16.40 -2.31 -10.31
N LEU A 14 -16.30 -1.01 -10.58
CA LEU A 14 -15.43 -0.05 -9.89
C LEU A 14 -15.78 1.38 -10.30
N ASP A 15 -15.12 2.38 -9.70
CA ASP A 15 -15.32 3.77 -10.10
C ASP A 15 -14.73 4.07 -11.50
N PRO A 16 -15.25 5.07 -12.23
CA PRO A 16 -14.81 5.37 -13.60
C PRO A 16 -13.33 5.76 -13.71
N ARG A 17 -12.82 6.59 -12.80
CA ARG A 17 -11.41 7.03 -12.84
C ARG A 17 -10.42 5.88 -12.63
N PRO A 18 -10.55 5.02 -11.60
CA PRO A 18 -9.77 3.79 -11.49
C PRO A 18 -9.94 2.83 -12.67
N TYR A 19 -11.13 2.77 -13.28
CA TYR A 19 -11.35 1.95 -14.47
C TYR A 19 -10.42 2.33 -15.61
N ASP A 20 -10.28 3.62 -15.90
CA ASP A 20 -9.40 4.09 -16.96
C ASP A 20 -7.91 3.89 -16.63
N TRP A 21 -7.54 4.02 -15.36
CA TRP A 21 -6.15 3.84 -14.91
C TRP A 21 -5.73 2.37 -14.87
N ILE A 22 -6.54 1.51 -14.26
CA ILE A 22 -6.23 0.09 -14.04
C ILE A 22 -6.42 -0.69 -15.34
N TYR A 23 -7.57 -0.47 -15.99
CA TYR A 23 -7.97 -1.19 -17.18
C TYR A 23 -7.92 -0.29 -18.42
N GLY A 24 -6.74 0.26 -18.72
CA GLY A 24 -6.52 1.03 -19.96
C GLY A 24 -6.92 0.23 -21.21
N ALA A 25 -6.98 0.90 -22.36
CA ALA A 25 -7.57 0.33 -23.58
C ALA A 25 -6.99 -1.06 -23.95
N GLU A 26 -5.68 -1.23 -23.84
CA GLU A 26 -4.99 -2.50 -24.17
C GLU A 26 -5.35 -3.62 -23.18
N VAL A 27 -5.41 -3.31 -21.89
CA VAL A 27 -5.80 -4.26 -20.83
C VAL A 27 -7.27 -4.68 -21.02
N ARG A 28 -8.15 -3.73 -21.34
CA ARG A 28 -9.56 -4.02 -21.65
C ARG A 28 -9.70 -4.93 -22.85
N GLN A 29 -8.94 -4.67 -23.91
CA GLN A 29 -8.93 -5.54 -25.10
C GLN A 29 -8.54 -6.98 -24.72
N GLN A 30 -7.46 -7.17 -23.98
CA GLN A 30 -7.04 -8.49 -23.52
C GLN A 30 -8.15 -9.18 -22.70
N ILE A 31 -8.87 -8.44 -21.85
CA ILE A 31 -9.97 -9.01 -21.06
C ILE A 31 -11.14 -9.42 -21.94
N HIS A 32 -11.51 -8.62 -22.94
CA HIS A 32 -12.57 -8.94 -23.91
C HIS A 32 -12.24 -10.18 -24.76
N GLU A 33 -10.95 -10.48 -24.98
CA GLU A 33 -10.52 -11.71 -25.66
C GLU A 33 -10.63 -12.95 -24.77
N LEU A 34 -10.69 -12.77 -23.45
CA LEU A 34 -10.71 -13.85 -22.46
C LEU A 34 -12.12 -14.18 -21.93
N VAL A 35 -12.97 -13.17 -21.80
CA VAL A 35 -14.33 -13.27 -21.24
C VAL A 35 -15.31 -12.41 -22.04
N ASP A 36 -16.58 -12.82 -22.05
CA ASP A 36 -17.67 -12.04 -22.62
C ASP A 36 -18.09 -10.92 -21.63
N VAL A 37 -17.57 -9.71 -21.82
CA VAL A 37 -17.95 -8.54 -21.05
C VAL A 37 -19.34 -8.07 -21.52
N TYR A 38 -20.38 -8.55 -20.85
CA TYR A 38 -21.77 -8.46 -21.31
C TYR A 38 -22.47 -7.13 -21.02
N ALA A 39 -21.88 -6.26 -20.22
CA ALA A 39 -22.47 -4.98 -19.83
C ALA A 39 -21.39 -3.88 -19.74
N PRO A 40 -21.77 -2.60 -19.84
CA PRO A 40 -20.84 -1.49 -19.59
C PRO A 40 -20.36 -1.49 -18.14
N LEU A 41 -19.32 -0.67 -17.87
CA LEU A 41 -18.80 -0.44 -16.51
C LEU A 41 -19.95 -0.20 -15.52
N GLN A 42 -19.92 -0.94 -14.42
CA GLN A 42 -20.81 -0.75 -13.29
C GLN A 42 -20.11 -0.04 -12.14
N THR A 43 -20.85 0.79 -11.45
CA THR A 43 -20.42 1.57 -10.29
C THR A 43 -21.40 1.33 -9.13
N ARG A 44 -21.08 1.81 -7.93
CA ARG A 44 -22.02 1.73 -6.79
C ARG A 44 -23.39 2.32 -7.12
N PRO A 45 -23.51 3.53 -7.74
CA PRO A 45 -24.82 4.07 -8.12
C PRO A 45 -25.56 3.20 -9.14
N THR A 46 -24.91 2.77 -10.23
CA THR A 46 -25.58 1.99 -11.28
C THR A 46 -26.05 0.61 -10.78
N VAL A 47 -25.30 0.00 -9.88
CA VAL A 47 -25.71 -1.24 -9.21
C VAL A 47 -26.91 -1.01 -8.30
N ALA A 48 -26.95 0.10 -7.57
CA ALA A 48 -28.11 0.44 -6.72
C ALA A 48 -29.38 0.70 -7.55
N GLU A 49 -29.25 1.27 -8.75
CA GLU A 49 -30.37 1.52 -9.67
C GLU A 49 -30.87 0.23 -10.34
N ASN A 50 -29.98 -0.67 -10.74
CA ASN A 50 -30.33 -1.91 -11.44
C ASN A 50 -29.47 -3.10 -10.99
N PRO A 51 -29.67 -3.63 -9.77
CA PRO A 51 -28.88 -4.75 -9.26
C PRO A 51 -29.09 -6.05 -10.03
N ALA A 52 -30.24 -6.20 -10.72
CA ALA A 52 -30.53 -7.41 -11.51
C ALA A 52 -29.54 -7.64 -12.65
N LEU A 53 -28.87 -6.59 -13.13
CA LEU A 53 -27.83 -6.68 -14.15
C LEU A 53 -26.66 -7.56 -13.71
N LEU A 54 -26.39 -7.67 -12.42
CA LEU A 54 -25.32 -8.50 -11.86
C LEU A 54 -25.56 -10.01 -12.03
N GLY A 55 -26.80 -10.43 -12.31
CA GLY A 55 -27.21 -11.84 -12.30
C GLY A 55 -26.48 -12.76 -13.26
N GLU A 56 -25.91 -12.23 -14.35
CA GLU A 56 -25.15 -12.96 -15.33
C GLU A 56 -23.64 -13.04 -15.01
N ALA A 57 -23.12 -12.22 -14.10
CA ALA A 57 -21.68 -12.14 -13.83
C ALA A 57 -21.11 -13.43 -13.24
N GLU A 58 -20.17 -14.04 -13.96
CA GLU A 58 -19.37 -15.17 -13.48
C GLU A 58 -18.01 -14.72 -12.98
N VAL A 59 -17.43 -13.65 -13.55
CA VAL A 59 -16.19 -13.03 -13.08
C VAL A 59 -16.35 -11.52 -12.99
N ILE A 60 -15.81 -10.93 -11.94
CA ILE A 60 -15.78 -9.47 -11.73
C ILE A 60 -14.35 -8.99 -11.80
N LEU A 61 -14.10 -8.00 -12.69
CA LEU A 61 -12.87 -7.20 -12.77
C LEU A 61 -13.15 -5.91 -12.00
N SER A 62 -12.38 -5.63 -10.94
CA SER A 62 -12.70 -4.57 -10.01
C SER A 62 -11.46 -3.78 -9.57
N GLY A 63 -11.66 -2.77 -8.73
CA GLY A 63 -10.63 -1.88 -8.21
C GLY A 63 -11.21 -0.89 -7.20
N TRP A 64 -10.58 0.26 -7.03
CA TRP A 64 -11.10 1.29 -6.14
C TRP A 64 -12.51 1.71 -6.56
N GLY A 65 -13.39 1.89 -5.56
CA GLY A 65 -14.81 2.16 -5.78
C GLY A 65 -15.67 0.91 -5.89
N CYS A 66 -15.11 -0.30 -5.79
CA CYS A 66 -15.90 -1.53 -5.67
C CYS A 66 -16.88 -1.42 -4.49
N PRO A 67 -18.16 -1.78 -4.67
CA PRO A 67 -19.07 -1.92 -3.55
C PRO A 67 -18.63 -3.06 -2.62
N GLN A 68 -19.05 -2.98 -1.36
CA GLN A 68 -18.85 -4.07 -0.42
C GLN A 68 -19.73 -5.27 -0.81
N PHE A 69 -19.17 -6.46 -0.82
CA PHE A 69 -19.89 -7.70 -1.10
C PHE A 69 -20.73 -8.12 0.13
N THR A 70 -21.78 -7.35 0.39
CA THR A 70 -22.76 -7.68 1.44
C THR A 70 -23.61 -8.86 1.04
N GLU A 71 -24.38 -9.41 1.99
CA GLU A 71 -25.32 -10.51 1.69
C GLU A 71 -26.36 -10.11 0.64
N GLU A 72 -26.86 -8.86 0.71
CA GLU A 72 -27.82 -8.31 -0.25
C GLU A 72 -27.19 -8.22 -1.66
N LEU A 73 -25.97 -7.69 -1.79
CA LEU A 73 -25.30 -7.60 -3.09
C LEU A 73 -25.01 -8.99 -3.65
N LEU A 74 -24.56 -9.90 -2.81
CA LEU A 74 -24.26 -11.27 -3.21
C LEU A 74 -25.50 -12.04 -3.67
N ALA A 75 -26.71 -11.70 -3.19
CA ALA A 75 -27.94 -12.30 -3.65
C ALA A 75 -28.20 -12.02 -5.16
N PHE A 76 -27.71 -10.89 -5.68
CA PHE A 76 -27.76 -10.55 -7.11
C PHE A 76 -26.62 -11.17 -7.93
N LEU A 77 -25.69 -11.87 -7.30
CA LEU A 77 -24.50 -12.50 -7.94
C LEU A 77 -24.53 -14.04 -7.79
N PRO A 78 -25.60 -14.72 -8.23
CA PRO A 78 -25.73 -16.18 -8.01
C PRO A 78 -24.69 -17.01 -8.78
N ARG A 79 -24.14 -16.46 -9.88
CA ARG A 79 -23.19 -17.15 -10.77
C ARG A 79 -21.74 -16.77 -10.51
N LEU A 80 -21.43 -15.86 -9.55
CA LEU A 80 -20.09 -15.34 -9.32
C LEU A 80 -19.12 -16.45 -8.90
N ARG A 81 -18.03 -16.58 -9.66
CA ARG A 81 -17.01 -17.63 -9.52
C ARG A 81 -15.64 -17.07 -9.09
N ALA A 82 -15.32 -15.83 -9.45
CA ALA A 82 -14.06 -15.19 -9.06
C ALA A 82 -14.15 -13.66 -9.09
N VAL A 83 -13.32 -12.99 -8.26
CA VAL A 83 -13.14 -11.54 -8.26
C VAL A 83 -11.66 -11.21 -8.47
N PHE A 84 -11.37 -10.37 -9.46
CA PHE A 84 -10.03 -9.87 -9.79
C PHE A 84 -9.96 -8.40 -9.40
N TYR A 85 -9.38 -8.12 -8.23
CA TYR A 85 -9.36 -6.78 -7.66
C TYR A 85 -8.03 -6.08 -7.98
N GLY A 86 -8.06 -5.20 -8.97
CA GLY A 86 -6.91 -4.45 -9.49
C GLY A 86 -6.39 -3.33 -8.57
N ALA A 87 -6.54 -3.49 -7.25
CA ALA A 87 -6.03 -2.57 -6.24
C ALA A 87 -5.43 -3.33 -5.05
N GLY A 88 -5.01 -2.63 -4.01
CA GLY A 88 -4.29 -3.24 -2.88
C GLY A 88 -5.20 -3.91 -1.87
N SER A 89 -5.79 -3.13 -0.97
CA SER A 89 -6.57 -3.64 0.17
C SER A 89 -7.98 -4.05 -0.22
N ILE A 90 -8.39 -5.26 0.21
CA ILE A 90 -9.76 -5.77 0.06
C ILE A 90 -10.60 -5.62 1.33
N ARG A 91 -10.04 -5.05 2.40
CA ARG A 91 -10.69 -4.98 3.72
C ARG A 91 -12.05 -4.28 3.68
N GLY A 92 -12.19 -3.27 2.82
CA GLY A 92 -13.43 -2.51 2.67
C GLY A 92 -14.48 -3.16 1.76
N ILE A 93 -14.15 -4.28 1.08
CA ILE A 93 -15.04 -4.88 0.08
C ILE A 93 -15.48 -6.31 0.43
N VAL A 94 -14.66 -7.08 1.16
CA VAL A 94 -15.02 -8.44 1.57
C VAL A 94 -15.78 -8.45 2.90
N THR A 95 -16.72 -9.39 3.03
CA THR A 95 -17.55 -9.60 4.22
C THR A 95 -17.52 -11.07 4.63
N GLU A 96 -18.09 -11.40 5.79
CA GLU A 96 -18.28 -12.79 6.20
C GLU A 96 -19.17 -13.55 5.21
N ALA A 97 -20.18 -12.89 4.63
CA ALA A 97 -21.03 -13.48 3.60
C ALA A 97 -20.25 -13.81 2.31
N PHE A 98 -19.26 -12.97 1.95
CA PHE A 98 -18.38 -13.24 0.82
C PHE A 98 -17.50 -14.49 1.08
N TRP A 99 -16.87 -14.56 2.27
CA TRP A 99 -16.04 -15.71 2.63
C TRP A 99 -16.84 -17.01 2.74
N ALA A 100 -18.08 -16.95 3.21
CA ALA A 100 -18.97 -18.13 3.28
C ALA A 100 -19.26 -18.75 1.90
N ARG A 101 -19.19 -17.95 0.81
CA ARG A 101 -19.39 -18.44 -0.56
C ARG A 101 -18.13 -19.07 -1.18
N GLN A 102 -16.99 -19.01 -0.51
CA GLN A 102 -15.72 -19.57 -0.97
C GLN A 102 -15.30 -19.08 -2.37
N ILE A 103 -15.71 -17.89 -2.76
CA ILE A 103 -15.34 -17.29 -4.05
C ILE A 103 -13.89 -16.80 -3.94
N PRO A 104 -12.98 -17.22 -4.84
CA PRO A 104 -11.62 -16.71 -4.86
C PRO A 104 -11.60 -15.23 -5.22
N ILE A 105 -10.76 -14.48 -4.50
CA ILE A 105 -10.46 -13.09 -4.81
C ILE A 105 -8.94 -12.91 -4.90
N THR A 106 -8.49 -12.24 -5.94
CA THR A 106 -7.08 -11.84 -6.11
C THR A 106 -6.93 -10.35 -5.93
N THR A 107 -5.73 -9.89 -5.59
CA THR A 107 -5.44 -8.47 -5.45
C THR A 107 -4.18 -8.08 -6.22
N ALA A 108 -4.10 -6.81 -6.61
CA ALA A 108 -2.90 -6.23 -7.19
C ALA A 108 -1.91 -5.69 -6.14
N THR A 109 -1.97 -6.16 -4.88
CA THR A 109 -1.11 -5.66 -3.78
C THR A 109 0.37 -5.65 -4.15
N VAL A 110 0.87 -6.68 -4.84
CA VAL A 110 2.27 -6.76 -5.27
C VAL A 110 2.57 -5.71 -6.33
N ALA A 111 1.74 -5.59 -7.37
CA ALA A 111 1.90 -4.61 -8.43
C ALA A 111 1.82 -3.16 -7.89
N ASN A 112 0.82 -2.89 -7.06
CA ASN A 112 0.64 -1.59 -6.40
C ASN A 112 1.75 -1.27 -5.37
N GLY A 113 2.39 -2.28 -4.80
CA GLY A 113 3.51 -2.12 -3.86
C GLY A 113 4.82 -1.68 -4.53
N VAL A 114 4.96 -1.86 -5.85
CA VAL A 114 6.16 -1.45 -6.59
C VAL A 114 6.40 0.06 -6.45
N PRO A 115 5.48 0.96 -6.87
CA PRO A 115 5.68 2.40 -6.72
C PRO A 115 5.80 2.83 -5.25
N VAL A 116 5.06 2.22 -4.31
CA VAL A 116 5.23 2.51 -2.87
C VAL A 116 6.67 2.27 -2.43
N SER A 117 7.27 1.15 -2.83
CA SER A 117 8.64 0.83 -2.47
C SER A 117 9.66 1.75 -3.15
N GLU A 118 9.41 2.17 -4.39
CA GLU A 118 10.25 3.14 -5.14
C GLU A 118 10.18 4.53 -4.49
N PHE A 119 8.99 5.01 -4.17
CA PHE A 119 8.76 6.24 -3.44
C PHE A 119 9.47 6.23 -2.08
N THR A 120 9.34 5.11 -1.33
CA THR A 120 9.99 4.93 -0.04
C THR A 120 11.53 4.98 -0.15
N ILE A 121 12.13 4.29 -1.13
CA ILE A 121 13.59 4.31 -1.35
C ILE A 121 14.08 5.73 -1.64
N ALA A 122 13.38 6.47 -2.52
CA ALA A 122 13.73 7.86 -2.81
C ALA A 122 13.76 8.70 -1.53
N HIS A 123 12.75 8.57 -0.68
CA HIS A 123 12.65 9.29 0.59
C HIS A 123 13.69 8.82 1.62
N ILE A 124 14.02 7.54 1.67
CA ILE A 124 15.11 7.03 2.53
C ILE A 124 16.44 7.72 2.15
N ILE A 125 16.79 7.75 0.87
CA ILE A 125 18.06 8.35 0.43
C ILE A 125 18.09 9.86 0.68
N LEU A 126 16.99 10.58 0.42
CA LEU A 126 16.87 11.99 0.74
C LEU A 126 16.91 12.26 2.26
N GLY A 127 16.27 11.38 3.06
CA GLY A 127 16.33 11.45 4.53
C GLY A 127 17.74 11.26 5.07
N LEU A 128 18.49 10.27 4.57
CA LEU A 128 19.91 10.06 4.94
C LEU A 128 20.79 11.26 4.59
N LYS A 129 20.40 12.06 3.61
CA LYS A 129 21.04 13.33 3.23
C LYS A 129 20.51 14.55 3.99
N ARG A 130 19.50 14.40 4.83
CA ARG A 130 18.77 15.53 5.45
C ARG A 130 18.39 16.61 4.43
N TYR A 131 17.89 16.17 3.28
CA TYR A 131 17.64 17.03 2.11
C TYR A 131 16.71 18.21 2.47
N TRP A 132 15.61 17.94 3.13
CA TRP A 132 14.62 19.00 3.46
C TRP A 132 15.17 19.99 4.46
N GLN A 133 15.90 19.54 5.48
CA GLN A 133 16.53 20.39 6.46
C GLN A 133 17.59 21.30 5.81
N HIS A 134 18.39 20.77 4.86
CA HIS A 134 19.33 21.60 4.11
C HIS A 134 18.64 22.63 3.23
N VAL A 135 17.57 22.25 2.52
CA VAL A 135 16.78 23.15 1.69
C VAL A 135 16.16 24.28 2.53
N GLN A 136 15.60 23.93 3.68
CA GLN A 136 15.03 24.93 4.59
C GLN A 136 16.11 25.89 5.12
N ARG A 137 17.20 25.33 5.65
CA ARG A 137 18.31 26.13 6.19
C ARG A 137 18.88 27.10 5.15
N PHE A 138 19.13 26.61 3.93
CA PHE A 138 19.62 27.46 2.84
C PHE A 138 18.63 28.58 2.48
N ARG A 139 17.34 28.32 2.49
CA ARG A 139 16.31 29.36 2.28
C ARG A 139 16.28 30.42 3.39
N GLU A 140 16.56 30.02 4.62
CA GLU A 140 16.55 30.89 5.78
C GLU A 140 17.83 31.73 5.87
N THR A 141 19.00 31.17 5.59
CA THR A 141 20.31 31.78 5.82
C THR A 141 20.96 32.36 4.55
N GLY A 142 20.69 31.79 3.39
CA GLY A 142 21.41 32.04 2.14
C GLY A 142 22.86 31.54 2.11
N GLU A 143 23.28 30.83 3.15
CA GLU A 143 24.66 30.33 3.30
C GLU A 143 24.92 29.06 2.54
N TRP A 144 25.53 29.14 1.36
CA TRP A 144 25.74 28.00 0.45
C TRP A 144 26.63 26.90 1.02
N TRP A 145 27.64 27.22 1.80
CA TRP A 145 28.62 26.30 2.32
C TRP A 145 28.33 25.77 3.72
N GLU A 146 27.23 26.17 4.31
CA GLU A 146 26.81 25.69 5.62
C GLU A 146 26.05 24.39 5.52
N HIS A 147 26.70 23.27 5.87
CA HIS A 147 26.11 21.94 5.79
C HIS A 147 25.81 21.37 7.17
N LEU A 148 24.63 20.78 7.32
CA LEU A 148 24.28 19.97 8.47
C LEU A 148 25.03 18.63 8.41
N PRO A 149 25.39 18.02 9.56
CA PRO A 149 25.89 16.65 9.58
C PRO A 149 24.85 15.70 8.96
N VAL A 150 25.31 14.81 8.09
CA VAL A 150 24.44 13.82 7.41
C VAL A 150 24.97 12.40 7.67
N ALA A 151 24.07 11.43 7.82
CA ALA A 151 24.44 10.03 7.87
C ALA A 151 24.98 9.56 6.49
N GLY A 152 24.33 9.98 5.41
CA GLY A 152 24.62 9.48 4.07
C GLY A 152 24.21 8.02 3.92
N ALA A 153 24.44 7.43 2.75
CA ALA A 153 24.12 6.02 2.55
C ALA A 153 25.24 5.06 2.99
N TYR A 154 26.48 5.54 3.18
CA TYR A 154 27.62 4.71 3.52
C TYR A 154 27.64 4.35 5.01
N GLY A 155 27.38 3.09 5.34
CA GLY A 155 27.45 2.55 6.71
C GLY A 155 26.31 3.00 7.64
N SER A 156 25.35 3.81 7.16
CA SER A 156 24.20 4.24 7.95
C SER A 156 23.20 3.09 8.16
N THR A 157 22.26 3.30 9.08
CA THR A 157 21.24 2.28 9.44
C THR A 157 19.86 2.73 9.00
N VAL A 158 19.18 1.88 8.24
CA VAL A 158 17.78 2.01 7.87
C VAL A 158 16.95 1.02 8.68
N GLY A 159 15.94 1.53 9.37
CA GLY A 159 15.01 0.75 10.18
C GLY A 159 13.68 0.55 9.47
N LEU A 160 13.24 -0.69 9.33
CA LEU A 160 11.94 -1.04 8.74
C LEU A 160 10.99 -1.54 9.84
N VAL A 161 9.82 -0.96 9.92
CA VAL A 161 8.77 -1.45 10.84
C VAL A 161 7.77 -2.25 10.02
N SER A 162 7.81 -3.56 10.17
CA SER A 162 7.15 -4.63 9.42
C SER A 162 7.81 -4.99 8.08
N LEU A 163 7.96 -6.30 7.86
CA LEU A 163 8.50 -6.93 6.66
C LEU A 163 7.39 -7.69 5.88
N GLY A 164 6.22 -7.05 5.73
CA GLY A 164 5.18 -7.49 4.79
C GLY A 164 5.61 -7.30 3.33
N THR A 165 4.68 -7.39 2.39
CA THR A 165 4.98 -7.29 0.94
C THR A 165 5.82 -6.06 0.60
N ILE A 166 5.45 -4.87 1.10
CA ILE A 166 6.16 -3.61 0.78
C ILE A 166 7.49 -3.54 1.53
N GLY A 167 7.52 -3.86 2.83
CA GLY A 167 8.76 -3.86 3.61
C GLY A 167 9.83 -4.78 3.03
N GLN A 168 9.46 -5.95 2.51
CA GLN A 168 10.37 -6.85 1.79
C GLN A 168 10.86 -6.25 0.47
N MET A 169 9.98 -5.59 -0.30
CA MET A 169 10.40 -4.90 -1.54
C MET A 169 11.39 -3.76 -1.26
N VAL A 170 11.19 -3.02 -0.17
CA VAL A 170 12.11 -1.97 0.27
C VAL A 170 13.45 -2.58 0.70
N ALA A 171 13.43 -3.64 1.53
CA ALA A 171 14.65 -4.33 1.96
C ALA A 171 15.45 -4.86 0.76
N GLU A 172 14.79 -5.46 -0.23
CA GLU A 172 15.45 -5.98 -1.44
C GLU A 172 16.11 -4.85 -2.26
N ARG A 173 15.43 -3.71 -2.41
CA ARG A 173 15.99 -2.54 -3.12
C ARG A 173 17.15 -1.91 -2.36
N LEU A 174 17.13 -1.94 -1.02
CA LEU A 174 18.21 -1.40 -0.20
C LEU A 174 19.52 -2.18 -0.35
N LYS A 175 19.51 -3.41 -0.84
CA LYS A 175 20.74 -4.18 -1.14
C LYS A 175 21.67 -3.50 -2.15
N SER A 176 21.14 -2.56 -2.96
CA SER A 176 21.94 -1.78 -3.91
C SER A 176 22.69 -0.61 -3.26
N TYR A 177 22.52 -0.39 -1.95
CA TYR A 177 23.14 0.70 -1.19
C TYR A 177 24.01 0.13 -0.06
N GLU A 178 25.01 0.89 0.37
CA GLU A 178 25.92 0.51 1.45
C GLU A 178 25.35 0.86 2.84
N VAL A 179 24.10 0.45 3.08
CA VAL A 179 23.37 0.68 4.34
C VAL A 179 23.24 -0.62 5.15
N ASN A 180 23.15 -0.48 6.47
CA ASN A 180 22.73 -1.55 7.37
C ASN A 180 21.21 -1.54 7.50
N VAL A 181 20.54 -2.66 7.24
CA VAL A 181 19.08 -2.74 7.38
C VAL A 181 18.73 -3.52 8.64
N ILE A 182 17.93 -2.90 9.51
CA ILE A 182 17.36 -3.54 10.69
C ILE A 182 15.84 -3.50 10.59
N ALA A 183 15.13 -4.46 11.18
CA ALA A 183 13.69 -4.45 11.16
C ALA A 183 13.05 -5.00 12.44
N TYR A 184 11.83 -4.54 12.69
CA TYR A 184 10.90 -5.17 13.60
C TYR A 184 9.76 -5.81 12.82
N ASP A 185 9.55 -7.10 13.02
CA ASP A 185 8.38 -7.84 12.53
C ASP A 185 8.13 -9.03 13.46
N PRO A 186 6.93 -9.18 14.07
CA PRO A 186 6.66 -10.27 15.00
C PRO A 186 6.39 -11.62 14.34
N PHE A 187 6.27 -11.67 13.00
CA PHE A 187 5.87 -12.87 12.25
C PHE A 187 6.97 -13.42 11.35
N VAL A 188 7.94 -12.58 10.98
CA VAL A 188 9.03 -12.97 10.07
C VAL A 188 10.13 -13.70 10.85
N THR A 189 10.59 -14.83 10.30
CA THR A 189 11.68 -15.61 10.91
C THR A 189 13.04 -14.95 10.66
N GLN A 190 14.03 -15.28 11.51
CA GLN A 190 15.42 -14.82 11.33
C GLN A 190 15.99 -15.23 9.97
N GLU A 191 15.65 -16.43 9.49
CA GLU A 191 16.12 -16.94 8.19
C GLU A 191 15.56 -16.11 7.03
N THR A 192 14.25 -15.80 7.07
CA THR A 192 13.60 -14.93 6.06
C THR A 192 14.22 -13.54 6.06
N ALA A 193 14.44 -12.95 7.23
CA ALA A 193 15.06 -11.64 7.34
C ALA A 193 16.51 -11.65 6.84
N ALA A 194 17.29 -12.66 7.21
CA ALA A 194 18.68 -12.82 6.77
C ALA A 194 18.80 -12.97 5.24
N ALA A 195 17.88 -13.69 4.59
CA ALA A 195 17.81 -13.79 3.12
C ALA A 195 17.58 -12.43 2.45
N LEU A 196 16.91 -11.51 3.13
CA LEU A 196 16.71 -10.12 2.70
C LEU A 196 17.89 -9.20 3.05
N GLY A 197 18.91 -9.69 3.76
CA GLY A 197 20.00 -8.87 4.27
C GLY A 197 19.59 -8.00 5.48
N VAL A 198 18.54 -8.38 6.20
CA VAL A 198 17.96 -7.62 7.31
C VAL A 198 18.25 -8.31 8.64
N ARG A 199 18.63 -7.53 9.66
CA ARG A 199 18.75 -7.99 11.05
C ARG A 199 17.48 -7.64 11.82
N LEU A 200 16.79 -8.64 12.37
CA LEU A 200 15.63 -8.42 13.25
C LEU A 200 16.08 -7.88 14.62
N CYS A 201 15.28 -6.96 15.15
CA CYS A 201 15.44 -6.42 16.49
C CYS A 201 14.09 -5.95 17.07
N SER A 202 14.09 -5.42 18.30
CA SER A 202 12.85 -4.88 18.88
C SER A 202 12.42 -3.57 18.22
N LEU A 203 11.15 -3.21 18.36
CA LEU A 203 10.61 -1.95 17.83
C LEU A 203 11.38 -0.74 18.38
N GLU A 204 11.66 -0.73 19.67
CA GLU A 204 12.43 0.32 20.34
C GLU A 204 13.86 0.41 19.79
N GLN A 205 14.46 -0.74 19.45
CA GLN A 205 15.80 -0.77 18.86
C GLN A 205 15.81 -0.21 17.45
N VAL A 206 14.73 -0.45 16.66
CA VAL A 206 14.57 0.17 15.33
C VAL A 206 14.64 1.69 15.46
N PHE A 207 13.82 2.28 16.33
CA PHE A 207 13.78 3.74 16.51
C PHE A 207 15.08 4.31 17.08
N ARG A 208 15.73 3.59 18.00
CA ARG A 208 16.96 4.08 18.64
C ARG A 208 18.20 3.98 17.75
N GLN A 209 18.27 3.00 16.85
CA GLN A 209 19.48 2.70 16.08
C GLN A 209 19.45 3.24 14.65
N ALA A 210 18.28 3.48 14.09
CA ALA A 210 18.15 3.88 12.69
C ALA A 210 18.39 5.38 12.48
N ASP A 211 19.01 5.73 11.36
CA ASP A 211 19.14 7.08 10.83
C ASP A 211 17.89 7.47 10.03
N VAL A 212 17.22 6.47 9.45
CA VAL A 212 15.89 6.60 8.85
C VAL A 212 15.02 5.44 9.30
N VAL A 213 13.81 5.72 9.78
CA VAL A 213 12.80 4.71 10.11
C VAL A 213 11.67 4.78 9.09
N SER A 214 11.33 3.64 8.47
CA SER A 214 10.23 3.54 7.51
C SER A 214 9.17 2.55 7.98
N LEU A 215 7.92 3.01 8.03
CA LEU A 215 6.77 2.27 8.53
C LEU A 215 6.03 1.57 7.38
N HIS A 216 5.84 0.25 7.51
CA HIS A 216 5.14 -0.61 6.54
C HIS A 216 4.06 -1.48 7.21
N THR A 217 3.71 -1.14 8.44
CA THR A 217 2.75 -1.89 9.27
C THR A 217 1.33 -1.70 8.77
N PRO A 218 0.54 -2.77 8.60
CA PRO A 218 -0.87 -2.66 8.27
C PRO A 218 -1.66 -2.06 9.44
N TRP A 219 -2.78 -1.39 9.14
CA TRP A 219 -3.71 -0.93 10.16
C TRP A 219 -4.64 -2.08 10.58
N LEU A 220 -4.40 -2.61 11.75
CA LEU A 220 -5.18 -3.66 12.43
C LEU A 220 -5.54 -3.19 13.84
N PRO A 221 -6.50 -3.81 14.52
CA PRO A 221 -6.78 -3.48 15.92
C PRO A 221 -5.53 -3.52 16.82
N GLU A 222 -4.63 -4.48 16.57
CA GLU A 222 -3.42 -4.69 17.36
C GLU A 222 -2.30 -3.71 17.01
N THR A 223 -2.37 -3.03 15.86
CA THR A 223 -1.34 -2.10 15.41
C THR A 223 -1.79 -0.64 15.45
N GLU A 224 -3.05 -0.38 15.76
CA GLU A 224 -3.55 0.97 15.95
C GLU A 224 -2.82 1.65 17.12
N GLY A 225 -2.24 2.83 16.84
CA GLY A 225 -1.45 3.58 17.83
C GLY A 225 -0.20 2.85 18.33
N LEU A 226 0.32 1.87 17.59
CA LEU A 226 1.54 1.13 17.95
C LEU A 226 2.76 2.05 18.11
N ILE A 227 2.89 3.06 17.24
CA ILE A 227 3.99 4.02 17.26
C ILE A 227 3.60 5.22 18.11
N THR A 228 4.32 5.40 19.21
CA THR A 228 4.04 6.39 20.25
C THR A 228 5.08 7.50 20.26
N GLY A 229 4.84 8.58 21.01
CA GLY A 229 5.80 9.66 21.23
C GLY A 229 7.13 9.17 21.81
N ALA A 230 7.14 8.12 22.63
CA ALA A 230 8.37 7.55 23.17
C ALA A 230 9.30 7.00 22.08
N HIS A 231 8.75 6.44 20.99
CA HIS A 231 9.53 5.98 19.85
C HIS A 231 10.20 7.16 19.15
N PHE A 232 9.47 8.25 18.89
CA PHE A 232 10.03 9.47 18.27
C PHE A 232 11.07 10.13 19.17
N ALA A 233 10.83 10.21 20.47
CA ALA A 233 11.80 10.77 21.43
C ALA A 233 13.11 9.99 21.47
N ALA A 234 13.07 8.68 21.21
CA ALA A 234 14.24 7.81 21.20
C ALA A 234 15.03 7.84 19.88
N MET A 235 14.55 8.49 18.83
CA MET A 235 15.25 8.59 17.55
C MET A 235 16.58 9.32 17.67
N LYS A 236 17.53 8.92 16.83
CA LYS A 236 18.82 9.61 16.71
C LYS A 236 18.64 11.08 16.36
N GLU A 237 19.64 11.89 16.69
CA GLU A 237 19.68 13.29 16.24
C GLU A 237 19.66 13.36 14.71
N GLY A 238 18.72 14.17 14.20
CA GLY A 238 18.53 14.39 12.77
C GLY A 238 17.98 13.21 11.99
N ALA A 239 17.45 12.21 12.65
CA ALA A 239 16.83 11.05 11.99
C ALA A 239 15.53 11.44 11.28
N THR A 240 15.17 10.65 10.26
CA THR A 240 13.95 10.83 9.48
C THR A 240 12.98 9.68 9.73
N PHE A 241 11.70 9.99 9.91
CA PHE A 241 10.60 9.03 9.95
C PHE A 241 9.80 9.11 8.65
N ILE A 242 9.44 7.96 8.08
CA ILE A 242 8.68 7.85 6.83
C ILE A 242 7.44 6.98 7.09
N ASN A 243 6.26 7.48 6.73
CA ASN A 243 5.03 6.70 6.78
C ASN A 243 4.34 6.69 5.42
N THR A 244 4.47 5.57 4.71
CA THR A 244 3.74 5.25 3.47
C THR A 244 2.77 4.07 3.69
N ALA A 245 2.46 3.77 4.96
CA ALA A 245 1.59 2.66 5.35
C ALA A 245 0.18 3.15 5.70
N ARG A 246 -0.06 3.50 6.97
CA ARG A 246 -1.35 4.03 7.47
C ARG A 246 -1.10 5.01 8.62
N GLY A 247 -1.83 6.12 8.63
CA GLY A 247 -1.74 7.13 9.68
C GLY A 247 -2.14 6.60 11.05
N ALA A 248 -3.20 5.79 11.12
CA ALA A 248 -3.74 5.24 12.38
C ALA A 248 -2.77 4.34 13.17
N VAL A 249 -1.68 3.87 12.55
CA VAL A 249 -0.63 3.12 13.27
C VAL A 249 0.20 4.02 14.19
N VAL A 250 0.18 5.34 13.95
CA VAL A 250 0.92 6.36 14.70
C VAL A 250 -0.03 7.12 15.62
N ARG A 251 0.36 7.35 16.85
CA ARG A 251 -0.31 8.32 17.74
C ARG A 251 0.11 9.73 17.34
N GLU A 252 -0.62 10.31 16.37
CA GLU A 252 -0.24 11.55 15.71
C GLU A 252 -0.02 12.71 16.70
N ALA A 253 -0.89 12.88 17.69
CA ALA A 253 -0.75 13.93 18.69
C ALA A 253 0.57 13.81 19.51
N GLU A 254 0.98 12.59 19.85
CA GLU A 254 2.24 12.34 20.55
C GLU A 254 3.45 12.59 19.62
N MET A 255 3.37 12.18 18.36
CA MET A 255 4.39 12.47 17.34
C MET A 255 4.58 13.99 17.18
N ILE A 256 3.49 14.73 17.00
CA ILE A 256 3.51 16.20 16.87
C ILE A 256 4.18 16.84 18.07
N ALA A 257 3.80 16.45 19.29
CA ALA A 257 4.38 17.00 20.51
C ALA A 257 5.91 16.81 20.59
N VAL A 258 6.40 15.64 20.13
CA VAL A 258 7.86 15.39 20.08
C VAL A 258 8.51 16.19 18.96
N LEU A 259 7.94 16.24 17.76
CA LEU A 259 8.51 16.97 16.62
C LEU A 259 8.62 18.48 16.88
N GLN A 260 7.71 19.05 17.70
CA GLN A 260 7.80 20.44 18.16
C GLN A 260 9.01 20.66 19.08
N GLN A 261 9.39 19.68 19.88
CA GLN A 261 10.54 19.76 20.80
C GLN A 261 11.85 19.29 20.17
N ARG A 262 11.77 18.52 19.09
CA ARG A 262 12.89 17.94 18.35
C ARG A 262 12.91 18.41 16.89
N PRO A 263 13.24 19.72 16.65
CA PRO A 263 13.28 20.27 15.29
C PRO A 263 14.38 19.64 14.42
N ASP A 264 15.31 18.92 15.01
CA ASP A 264 16.33 18.12 14.33
C ASP A 264 15.73 16.89 13.59
N LEU A 265 14.64 16.33 14.09
CA LEU A 265 13.94 15.20 13.45
C LEU A 265 13.13 15.69 12.24
N TYR A 266 12.88 14.77 11.32
CA TYR A 266 12.01 15.03 10.17
C TYR A 266 10.99 13.91 9.97
N ALA A 267 9.75 14.27 9.65
CA ALA A 267 8.70 13.29 9.32
C ALA A 267 8.17 13.49 7.90
N LEU A 268 8.08 12.40 7.15
CA LEU A 268 7.51 12.32 5.82
C LEU A 268 6.27 11.43 5.88
N LEU A 269 5.12 12.02 5.71
CA LEU A 269 3.84 11.38 5.89
C LEU A 269 3.08 11.38 4.56
N ASP A 270 2.95 10.22 3.93
CA ASP A 270 2.07 10.07 2.76
C ASP A 270 0.63 9.79 3.18
N VAL A 271 0.44 9.44 4.44
CA VAL A 271 -0.84 9.09 5.05
C VAL A 271 -0.98 9.73 6.43
N THR A 272 -2.21 10.10 6.80
CA THR A 272 -2.57 10.69 8.10
C THR A 272 -3.77 9.96 8.73
N TYR A 273 -4.15 10.35 9.95
CA TYR A 273 -5.39 9.88 10.57
C TYR A 273 -6.01 10.99 11.42
N PRO A 274 -7.22 11.51 11.07
CA PRO A 274 -8.03 11.09 9.90
C PRO A 274 -7.34 11.40 8.56
N GLU A 275 -7.90 10.83 7.49
CA GLU A 275 -7.47 11.11 6.12
C GLU A 275 -8.71 11.56 5.30
N PRO A 276 -8.71 12.79 4.73
CA PRO A 276 -7.65 13.80 4.81
C PRO A 276 -7.46 14.36 6.22
N PRO A 277 -6.27 14.94 6.53
CA PRO A 277 -6.03 15.58 7.83
C PRO A 277 -6.94 16.80 8.01
N ALA A 278 -7.24 17.15 9.26
CA ALA A 278 -7.97 18.40 9.55
C ALA A 278 -7.17 19.62 9.05
N ALA A 279 -7.86 20.60 8.47
CA ALA A 279 -7.23 21.80 7.88
C ALA A 279 -6.40 22.63 8.90
N ASP A 280 -6.70 22.50 10.17
CA ASP A 280 -5.99 23.15 11.29
C ASP A 280 -5.01 22.21 11.99
N SER A 281 -4.81 20.99 11.51
CA SER A 281 -3.85 20.04 12.09
C SER A 281 -2.46 20.69 12.22
N PRO A 282 -1.83 20.61 13.39
CA PRO A 282 -0.48 21.14 13.58
C PRO A 282 0.55 20.50 12.64
N SER A 283 0.36 19.22 12.26
CA SER A 283 1.24 18.51 11.32
C SER A 283 1.34 19.21 9.96
N MET A 284 0.28 19.93 9.53
CA MET A 284 0.26 20.71 8.29
C MET A 284 1.15 21.97 8.33
N ARG A 285 1.60 22.37 9.51
CA ARG A 285 2.32 23.66 9.73
C ARG A 285 3.73 23.48 10.30
N LEU A 286 4.07 22.30 10.78
CA LEU A 286 5.39 22.05 11.33
C LEU A 286 6.46 22.09 10.23
N PRO A 287 7.56 22.85 10.42
CA PRO A 287 8.60 22.99 9.40
C PRO A 287 9.37 21.69 9.14
N ASN A 288 9.36 20.78 10.11
CA ASN A 288 10.01 19.47 10.05
C ASN A 288 9.03 18.32 9.74
N VAL A 289 7.91 18.64 9.09
CA VAL A 289 6.93 17.66 8.58
C VAL A 289 6.63 17.97 7.11
N THR A 290 6.66 16.96 6.28
CA THR A 290 6.10 16.99 4.91
C THR A 290 4.98 16.00 4.82
N ILE A 291 3.84 16.45 4.30
CA ILE A 291 2.68 15.59 4.02
C ILE A 291 2.45 15.55 2.52
N SER A 292 2.34 14.36 1.95
CA SER A 292 1.86 14.13 0.58
C SER A 292 0.45 13.50 0.62
N PRO A 293 -0.40 13.78 -0.37
CA PRO A 293 -1.80 13.39 -0.31
C PRO A 293 -2.02 11.95 -0.82
N HIS A 294 -1.44 10.97 -0.12
CA HIS A 294 -1.56 9.52 -0.38
C HIS A 294 -1.22 9.15 -1.83
N ILE A 295 0.00 9.51 -2.26
CA ILE A 295 0.48 9.34 -3.63
C ILE A 295 1.58 8.28 -3.80
N ALA A 296 2.00 7.63 -2.72
CA ALA A 296 3.06 6.62 -2.78
C ALA A 296 2.67 5.37 -3.58
N GLY A 297 1.36 5.03 -3.60
CA GLY A 297 0.82 3.93 -4.39
C GLY A 297 0.72 4.24 -5.88
N ALA A 298 0.30 3.26 -6.67
CA ALA A 298 0.16 3.42 -8.11
C ALA A 298 -0.86 4.52 -8.46
N LEU A 299 -0.45 5.42 -9.35
CA LEU A 299 -1.27 6.48 -9.92
C LEU A 299 -1.18 6.45 -11.45
N GLN A 300 -2.29 6.77 -12.13
CA GLN A 300 -2.35 6.91 -13.59
C GLN A 300 -1.72 5.69 -14.30
N ASP A 301 -0.68 5.90 -15.12
CA ASP A 301 -0.05 4.85 -15.93
C ASP A 301 0.59 3.73 -15.09
N GLU A 302 0.98 3.99 -13.86
CA GLU A 302 1.48 2.94 -12.95
C GLU A 302 0.39 1.90 -12.63
N CYS A 303 -0.88 2.30 -12.65
CA CYS A 303 -2.02 1.42 -12.42
C CYS A 303 -2.20 0.37 -13.53
N LEU A 304 -1.64 0.58 -14.73
CA LEU A 304 -1.66 -0.41 -15.81
C LEU A 304 -0.98 -1.72 -15.38
N ARG A 305 0.04 -1.65 -14.52
CA ARG A 305 0.66 -2.85 -13.91
C ARG A 305 -0.33 -3.65 -13.07
N ASN A 306 -1.23 -2.96 -12.37
CA ASN A 306 -2.29 -3.60 -11.60
C ASN A 306 -3.27 -4.35 -12.52
N GLY A 307 -3.71 -3.68 -13.59
CA GLY A 307 -4.61 -4.27 -14.59
C GLY A 307 -3.98 -5.47 -15.29
N GLN A 308 -2.71 -5.36 -15.72
CA GLN A 308 -1.98 -6.47 -16.33
C GLN A 308 -1.86 -7.67 -15.39
N SER A 309 -1.64 -7.43 -14.10
CA SER A 309 -1.63 -8.48 -13.08
C SER A 309 -2.99 -9.20 -12.99
N MET A 310 -4.09 -8.48 -13.12
CA MET A 310 -5.44 -9.08 -13.13
C MET A 310 -5.73 -9.89 -14.41
N VAL A 311 -5.21 -9.45 -15.56
CA VAL A 311 -5.26 -10.24 -16.81
C VAL A 311 -4.54 -11.58 -16.63
N GLU A 312 -3.36 -11.58 -16.01
CA GLU A 312 -2.60 -12.81 -15.78
C GLU A 312 -3.32 -13.75 -14.81
N GLU A 313 -3.92 -13.22 -13.75
CA GLU A 313 -4.71 -14.01 -12.81
C GLU A 313 -5.98 -14.55 -13.47
N LEU A 314 -6.66 -13.78 -14.33
CA LEU A 314 -7.80 -14.23 -15.10
C LEU A 314 -7.41 -15.38 -16.04
N LYS A 315 -6.28 -15.28 -16.75
CA LYS A 315 -5.76 -16.37 -17.60
C LYS A 315 -5.53 -17.64 -16.78
N ARG A 316 -4.90 -17.52 -15.60
CA ARG A 316 -4.70 -18.66 -14.69
C ARG A 316 -6.01 -19.29 -14.27
N PHE A 317 -6.98 -18.48 -13.88
CA PHE A 317 -8.30 -18.95 -13.49
C PHE A 317 -9.00 -19.74 -14.61
N LEU A 318 -8.98 -19.20 -15.83
CA LEU A 318 -9.59 -19.85 -17.00
C LEU A 318 -8.90 -21.18 -17.37
N ASN A 319 -7.59 -21.27 -17.16
CA ASN A 319 -6.81 -22.49 -17.39
C ASN A 319 -6.90 -23.49 -16.22
N GLY A 320 -7.59 -23.18 -15.12
CA GLY A 320 -7.61 -24.03 -13.93
C GLY A 320 -6.28 -24.08 -13.18
N GLU A 321 -5.39 -23.11 -13.41
CA GLU A 321 -4.10 -22.99 -12.73
C GLU A 321 -4.25 -22.33 -11.35
N PRO A 322 -3.37 -22.63 -10.38
CA PRO A 322 -3.35 -21.94 -9.10
C PRO A 322 -3.18 -20.43 -9.26
N LEU A 323 -4.02 -19.63 -8.61
CA LEU A 323 -3.91 -18.19 -8.57
C LEU A 323 -2.71 -17.78 -7.71
N ARG A 324 -1.88 -16.85 -8.19
CA ARG A 324 -0.67 -16.37 -7.49
C ARG A 324 -0.99 -15.41 -6.37
N TYR A 325 -1.99 -14.57 -6.61
CA TYR A 325 -2.33 -13.44 -5.74
C TYR A 325 -3.69 -13.62 -5.06
N ALA A 326 -4.17 -14.87 -4.98
CA ALA A 326 -5.36 -15.18 -4.20
C ALA A 326 -5.13 -14.86 -2.72
N ILE A 327 -6.16 -14.28 -2.11
CA ILE A 327 -6.15 -13.90 -0.71
C ILE A 327 -7.08 -14.83 0.06
N SER A 328 -6.56 -15.53 1.07
CA SER A 328 -7.38 -16.26 2.02
C SER A 328 -7.96 -15.33 3.09
N ARG A 329 -9.01 -15.79 3.79
CA ARG A 329 -9.60 -15.04 4.91
C ARG A 329 -8.56 -14.71 5.99
N GLU A 330 -7.69 -15.67 6.34
CA GLU A 330 -6.64 -15.49 7.35
C GLU A 330 -5.60 -14.46 6.89
N ARG A 331 -5.26 -14.46 5.59
CA ARG A 331 -4.35 -13.47 5.02
C ARG A 331 -4.98 -12.08 4.98
N ALA A 332 -6.26 -11.98 4.58
CA ALA A 332 -7.01 -10.73 4.57
C ALA A 332 -7.08 -10.06 5.96
N ALA A 333 -7.22 -10.85 7.01
CA ALA A 333 -7.23 -10.36 8.40
C ALA A 333 -5.90 -9.69 8.83
N ARG A 334 -4.80 -9.94 8.10
CA ARG A 334 -3.45 -9.38 8.39
C ARG A 334 -3.00 -8.36 7.33
N MET A 335 -3.86 -7.98 6.39
CA MET A 335 -3.57 -6.98 5.35
C MET A 335 -4.13 -5.61 5.74
N ALA A 336 -3.48 -4.55 5.21
CA ALA A 336 -3.96 -3.18 5.36
C ALA A 336 -5.22 -2.91 4.53
#